data_e67b354df303b4980ae3246317110fa3
#
_entry.id   e67b354df303b4980ae3246317110fa3
#
_cell.length_a   1.000
_cell.length_b   1.000
_cell.length_c   1.000
_cell.angle_alpha   90.00
_cell.angle_beta   90.00
_cell.angle_gamma   90.00
#
_symmetry.space_group_name_H-M   'P 1'
#
loop_
_entity.id
_entity.type
_entity.pdbx_description
1 polymer ?
#
loop_
_entity_poly.entity_id
_entity_poly.type
_entity_poly.pdbx_seq_one_letter_code
_entity_poly.pdbx_strand_id
1 'polypeptide(L)'
;VLFDGRRQTVTGTTANDGSVFVNTSALPVIALERVEVLKEGAASVYGSDAVAGVVNYIFRRDFTGLEVDITSQETDLGDSKDRRGSFIWGAESGDTNLVVAYSTLDRSPLSQSELELAPLGVSGLGTSFLLFGPSTVESGAYAGTYSAFENVGDPNCVGNKGIVIPQASGFRCGFKYGPRFNIVNDEDHKQLYVSLKTTLVNGTNAELDYMKSEAKVYDNPQSPSYPALSYLSPANAIAAGKGL
;
A
#
# COMPACT_ATOMS: atom_id res chain seq x y z
N VAL A 1 13.32 -13.98 0.20
CA VAL A 1 12.19 -14.71 -0.38
C VAL A 1 12.69 -15.53 -1.56
N LEU A 2 12.26 -16.79 -1.64
CA LEU A 2 12.58 -17.72 -2.72
C LEU A 2 11.30 -18.20 -3.40
N PHE A 3 11.40 -18.52 -4.70
CA PHE A 3 10.41 -19.25 -5.48
C PHE A 3 11.07 -20.53 -5.98
N ASP A 4 10.60 -21.68 -5.53
CA ASP A 4 11.19 -23.00 -5.79
C ASP A 4 12.72 -23.01 -5.55
N GLY A 5 13.16 -22.45 -4.42
CA GLY A 5 14.57 -22.34 -4.04
C GLY A 5 15.36 -21.23 -4.75
N ARG A 6 14.78 -20.52 -5.71
CA ARG A 6 15.47 -19.45 -6.46
C ARG A 6 15.21 -18.08 -5.84
N ARG A 7 16.26 -17.33 -5.53
CA ARG A 7 16.15 -15.98 -4.96
C ARG A 7 15.40 -15.04 -5.92
N GLN A 8 14.44 -14.30 -5.37
CA GLN A 8 13.68 -13.32 -6.12
C GLN A 8 14.30 -11.93 -6.04
N THR A 9 14.11 -11.16 -7.12
CA THR A 9 14.49 -9.75 -7.16
C THR A 9 13.53 -8.92 -6.32
N VAL A 10 14.07 -7.88 -5.69
CA VAL A 10 13.26 -6.90 -4.98
C VAL A 10 12.47 -6.02 -5.96
N THR A 11 11.37 -5.44 -5.49
CA THR A 11 10.60 -4.47 -6.27
C THR A 11 11.43 -3.22 -6.59
N GLY A 12 11.09 -2.54 -7.67
CA GLY A 12 11.70 -1.24 -8.02
C GLY A 12 11.24 -0.08 -7.14
N THR A 13 10.31 -0.33 -6.21
CA THR A 13 9.77 0.66 -5.26
C THR A 13 10.22 0.30 -3.85
N THR A 14 10.47 1.30 -3.03
CA THR A 14 10.78 1.14 -1.62
C THR A 14 9.52 1.29 -0.76
N ALA A 15 9.50 0.65 0.39
CA ALA A 15 8.52 0.93 1.43
C ALA A 15 8.75 2.34 2.03
N ASN A 16 7.79 2.83 2.82
CA ASN A 16 7.85 4.18 3.40
C ASN A 16 9.07 4.42 4.32
N ASP A 17 9.65 3.35 4.85
CA ASP A 17 10.89 3.38 5.67
C ASP A 17 12.17 3.27 4.84
N GLY A 18 12.06 3.23 3.50
CA GLY A 18 13.17 3.07 2.57
C GLY A 18 13.62 1.63 2.37
N SER A 19 13.00 0.65 3.01
CA SER A 19 13.33 -0.76 2.82
C SER A 19 12.89 -1.28 1.45
N VAL A 20 13.63 -2.27 0.93
CA VAL A 20 13.28 -2.99 -0.30
C VAL A 20 12.63 -4.32 0.05
N PHE A 21 11.69 -4.76 -0.75
CA PHE A 21 10.94 -6.00 -0.49
C PHE A 21 10.65 -6.77 -1.78
N VAL A 22 10.31 -8.05 -1.63
CA VAL A 22 9.76 -8.87 -2.71
C VAL A 22 8.24 -8.82 -2.62
N ASN A 23 7.58 -8.43 -3.70
CA ASN A 23 6.12 -8.39 -3.74
C ASN A 23 5.54 -9.81 -3.88
N THR A 24 5.13 -10.39 -2.77
CA THR A 24 4.51 -11.72 -2.73
C THR A 24 3.03 -11.72 -3.15
N SER A 25 2.38 -10.54 -3.18
CA SER A 25 1.00 -10.41 -3.71
C SER A 25 0.92 -10.68 -5.22
N ALA A 26 2.07 -10.75 -5.89
CA ALA A 26 2.16 -11.10 -7.30
C ALA A 26 1.90 -12.58 -7.59
N LEU A 27 1.83 -13.45 -6.56
CA LEU A 27 1.72 -14.90 -6.71
C LEU A 27 0.26 -15.34 -6.81
N PRO A 28 -0.12 -16.14 -7.82
CA PRO A 28 -1.42 -16.81 -7.84
C PRO A 28 -1.43 -17.93 -6.80
N VAL A 29 -2.21 -17.75 -5.73
CA VAL A 29 -2.24 -18.67 -4.59
C VAL A 29 -2.63 -20.10 -5.02
N ILE A 30 -3.51 -20.24 -6.00
CA ILE A 30 -3.94 -21.55 -6.54
C ILE A 30 -2.78 -22.35 -7.16
N ALA A 31 -1.71 -21.66 -7.61
CA ALA A 31 -0.52 -22.30 -8.17
C ALA A 31 0.47 -22.75 -7.07
N LEU A 32 0.25 -22.39 -5.81
CA LEU A 32 1.14 -22.78 -4.71
C LEU A 32 0.79 -24.16 -4.19
N GLU A 33 1.80 -24.99 -4.02
CA GLU A 33 1.69 -26.27 -3.34
C GLU A 33 1.81 -26.08 -1.82
N ARG A 34 2.86 -25.35 -1.40
CA ARG A 34 3.14 -25.07 0.01
C ARG A 34 4.09 -23.87 0.16
N VAL A 35 4.16 -23.38 1.39
CA VAL A 35 5.13 -22.35 1.80
C VAL A 35 6.03 -22.93 2.89
N GLU A 36 7.34 -22.87 2.68
CA GLU A 36 8.34 -23.33 3.62
C GLU A 36 8.97 -22.11 4.31
N VAL A 37 9.04 -22.14 5.64
CA VAL A 37 9.63 -21.05 6.43
C VAL A 37 10.78 -21.57 7.27
N LEU A 38 11.99 -21.11 6.99
CA LEU A 38 13.18 -21.34 7.81
C LEU A 38 13.42 -20.10 8.66
N LYS A 39 13.20 -20.21 9.98
CA LYS A 39 13.20 -19.06 10.90
C LYS A 39 14.59 -18.59 11.31
N GLU A 40 15.59 -19.49 11.36
CA GLU A 40 16.94 -19.20 11.85
C GLU A 40 18.01 -19.98 11.08
N GLY A 41 19.26 -19.51 11.12
CA GLY A 41 20.39 -20.23 10.55
C GLY A 41 20.50 -20.23 9.03
N ALA A 42 19.63 -19.49 8.34
CA ALA A 42 19.57 -19.47 6.88
C ALA A 42 20.73 -18.72 6.23
N ALA A 43 21.43 -17.84 6.97
CA ALA A 43 22.49 -17.00 6.44
C ALA A 43 23.69 -17.78 5.93
N SER A 44 23.98 -18.96 6.50
CA SER A 44 25.08 -19.82 6.06
C SER A 44 24.88 -20.42 4.66
N VAL A 45 23.62 -20.58 4.23
CA VAL A 45 23.25 -21.15 2.93
C VAL A 45 22.83 -20.07 1.93
N TYR A 46 22.07 -19.08 2.38
CA TYR A 46 21.41 -18.08 1.52
C TYR A 46 22.02 -16.68 1.60
N GLY A 47 23.09 -16.52 2.40
CA GLY A 47 23.83 -15.26 2.52
C GLY A 47 23.26 -14.30 3.56
N SER A 48 23.89 -13.12 3.67
CA SER A 48 23.62 -12.11 4.70
C SER A 48 22.18 -11.59 4.75
N ASP A 49 21.46 -11.64 3.64
CA ASP A 49 20.07 -11.17 3.58
C ASP A 49 19.06 -12.15 4.24
N ALA A 50 19.55 -13.33 4.64
CA ALA A 50 18.73 -14.36 5.28
C ALA A 50 18.96 -14.45 6.80
N VAL A 51 19.44 -13.38 7.44
CA VAL A 51 19.70 -13.34 8.91
C VAL A 51 18.41 -13.60 9.70
N ALA A 52 17.30 -12.98 9.30
CA ALA A 52 16.00 -13.14 9.95
C ALA A 52 15.24 -14.40 9.53
N GLY A 53 15.69 -15.07 8.48
CA GLY A 53 15.08 -16.29 7.94
C GLY A 53 14.83 -16.26 6.44
N VAL A 54 14.27 -17.36 5.94
CA VAL A 54 13.92 -17.55 4.52
C VAL A 54 12.48 -18.03 4.40
N VAL A 55 11.76 -17.46 3.47
CA VAL A 55 10.44 -17.94 3.02
C VAL A 55 10.57 -18.43 1.58
N ASN A 56 10.22 -19.70 1.36
CA ASN A 56 10.28 -20.35 0.06
C ASN A 56 8.87 -20.76 -0.37
N TYR A 57 8.42 -20.24 -1.50
CA TYR A 57 7.15 -20.57 -2.12
C TYR A 57 7.36 -21.69 -3.13
N ILE A 58 6.70 -22.83 -2.93
CA ILE A 58 6.80 -24.00 -3.80
C ILE A 58 5.55 -24.06 -4.68
N PHE A 59 5.76 -24.17 -6.00
CA PHE A 59 4.69 -24.18 -6.98
C PHE A 59 4.27 -25.61 -7.36
N ARG A 60 2.99 -25.76 -7.75
CA ARG A 60 2.37 -27.02 -8.23
C ARG A 60 2.79 -27.30 -9.68
N ARG A 61 4.02 -27.72 -9.88
CA ARG A 61 4.60 -27.92 -11.22
C ARG A 61 4.19 -29.23 -11.89
N ASP A 62 3.83 -30.22 -11.11
CA ASP A 62 3.44 -31.57 -11.58
C ASP A 62 1.92 -31.78 -11.46
N PHE A 63 1.14 -30.68 -11.48
CA PHE A 63 -0.32 -30.76 -11.40
C PHE A 63 -0.91 -31.28 -12.70
N THR A 64 -1.92 -32.16 -12.59
CA THR A 64 -2.71 -32.67 -13.71
C THR A 64 -4.19 -32.55 -13.39
N GLY A 65 -4.98 -32.11 -14.37
CA GLY A 65 -6.40 -31.88 -14.21
C GLY A 65 -6.79 -30.42 -14.25
N LEU A 66 -7.95 -30.10 -13.70
CA LEU A 66 -8.50 -28.74 -13.59
C LEU A 66 -9.04 -28.52 -12.18
N GLU A 67 -8.64 -27.43 -11.56
CA GLU A 67 -9.19 -26.92 -10.31
C GLU A 67 -9.63 -25.47 -10.52
N VAL A 68 -10.81 -25.14 -10.03
CA VAL A 68 -11.39 -23.78 -10.13
C VAL A 68 -11.86 -23.37 -8.74
N ASP A 69 -11.49 -22.16 -8.33
CA ASP A 69 -11.95 -21.52 -7.10
C ASP A 69 -12.65 -20.20 -7.44
N ILE A 70 -13.84 -20.00 -6.90
CA ILE A 70 -14.60 -18.76 -7.03
C ILE A 70 -15.11 -18.38 -5.65
N THR A 71 -14.65 -17.24 -5.17
CA THR A 71 -15.03 -16.71 -3.85
C THR A 71 -15.63 -15.32 -4.00
N SER A 72 -16.74 -15.08 -3.34
CA SER A 72 -17.34 -13.77 -3.18
C SER A 72 -17.58 -13.52 -1.70
N GLN A 73 -17.05 -12.42 -1.21
CA GLN A 73 -17.20 -11.97 0.17
C GLN A 73 -17.75 -10.56 0.17
N GLU A 74 -18.70 -10.31 1.04
CA GLU A 74 -19.31 -9.00 1.26
C GLU A 74 -19.23 -8.70 2.75
N THR A 75 -18.98 -7.45 3.12
CA THR A 75 -18.98 -7.03 4.53
C THR A 75 -20.32 -6.41 4.87
N ASP A 76 -20.81 -6.64 6.10
CA ASP A 76 -22.02 -6.00 6.62
C ASP A 76 -21.80 -4.49 6.91
N LEU A 77 -20.53 -4.06 6.91
CA LEU A 77 -20.12 -2.68 7.13
C LEU A 77 -19.76 -2.07 5.78
N GLY A 78 -20.66 -1.25 5.24
CA GLY A 78 -20.48 -0.62 3.94
C GLY A 78 -20.69 -1.56 2.76
N ASP A 79 -20.44 -1.06 1.56
CA ASP A 79 -20.62 -1.79 0.30
C ASP A 79 -19.35 -2.51 -0.18
N SER A 80 -18.41 -2.81 0.73
CA SER A 80 -17.15 -3.45 0.34
C SER A 80 -17.35 -4.92 -0.05
N LYS A 81 -16.86 -5.27 -1.23
CA LYS A 81 -16.98 -6.60 -1.83
C LYS A 81 -15.63 -7.07 -2.35
N ASP A 82 -15.28 -8.29 -2.01
CA ASP A 82 -14.15 -9.03 -2.60
C ASP A 82 -14.70 -10.10 -3.53
N ARG A 83 -14.29 -10.08 -4.79
CA ARG A 83 -14.58 -11.13 -5.76
C ARG A 83 -13.28 -11.72 -6.25
N ARG A 84 -13.12 -13.01 -6.06
CA ARG A 84 -11.93 -13.74 -6.48
C ARG A 84 -12.34 -14.87 -7.40
N GLY A 85 -11.61 -14.99 -8.49
CA GLY A 85 -11.72 -16.13 -9.39
C GLY A 85 -10.33 -16.65 -9.68
N SER A 86 -10.14 -17.96 -9.59
CA SER A 86 -8.88 -18.58 -9.94
C SER A 86 -9.09 -19.94 -10.56
N PHE A 87 -8.17 -20.35 -11.42
CA PHE A 87 -8.10 -21.71 -11.91
C PHE A 87 -6.64 -22.15 -12.07
N ILE A 88 -6.42 -23.45 -11.95
CA ILE A 88 -5.20 -24.12 -12.35
C ILE A 88 -5.58 -25.31 -13.24
N TRP A 89 -4.90 -25.40 -14.37
CA TRP A 89 -5.03 -26.51 -15.29
C TRP A 89 -3.65 -27.08 -15.57
N GLY A 90 -3.56 -28.40 -15.62
CA GLY A 90 -2.33 -29.08 -15.96
C GLY A 90 -2.58 -30.34 -16.78
N ALA A 91 -1.66 -30.62 -17.66
CA ALA A 91 -1.66 -31.81 -18.50
C ALA A 91 -0.24 -32.38 -18.62
N GLU A 92 -0.18 -33.71 -18.67
CA GLU A 92 1.04 -34.47 -18.84
C GLU A 92 0.94 -35.33 -20.10
N SER A 93 2.01 -35.36 -20.88
CA SER A 93 2.13 -36.22 -22.05
C SER A 93 3.57 -36.71 -22.20
N GLY A 94 3.80 -38.00 -21.95
CA GLY A 94 5.15 -38.58 -21.89
C GLY A 94 5.96 -37.90 -20.79
N ASP A 95 7.15 -37.40 -21.16
CA ASP A 95 8.07 -36.72 -20.22
C ASP A 95 7.81 -35.19 -20.15
N THR A 96 6.65 -34.73 -20.65
CA THR A 96 6.32 -33.29 -20.69
C THR A 96 5.10 -33.01 -19.83
N ASN A 97 5.24 -32.07 -18.90
CA ASN A 97 4.14 -31.54 -18.09
C ASN A 97 3.99 -30.03 -18.33
N LEU A 98 2.75 -29.59 -18.54
CA LEU A 98 2.38 -28.18 -18.68
C LEU A 98 1.35 -27.81 -17.62
N VAL A 99 1.64 -26.76 -16.86
CA VAL A 99 0.71 -26.19 -15.87
C VAL A 99 0.45 -24.73 -16.21
N VAL A 100 -0.81 -24.34 -16.19
CA VAL A 100 -1.27 -22.95 -16.36
C VAL A 100 -2.17 -22.60 -15.18
N ALA A 101 -1.87 -21.54 -14.47
CA ALA A 101 -2.71 -21.01 -13.41
C ALA A 101 -2.99 -19.52 -13.65
N TYR A 102 -4.22 -19.12 -13.38
CA TYR A 102 -4.64 -17.73 -13.45
C TYR A 102 -5.49 -17.38 -12.25
N SER A 103 -5.30 -16.19 -11.73
CA SER A 103 -6.18 -15.65 -10.68
C SER A 103 -6.48 -14.18 -10.92
N THR A 104 -7.65 -13.77 -10.46
CA THR A 104 -8.11 -12.39 -10.46
C THR A 104 -8.74 -12.05 -9.13
N LEU A 105 -8.53 -10.82 -8.67
CA LEU A 105 -9.20 -10.21 -7.53
C LEU A 105 -9.75 -8.88 -8.00
N ASP A 106 -11.03 -8.66 -7.72
CA ASP A 106 -11.73 -7.38 -7.83
C ASP A 106 -12.23 -7.04 -6.42
N ARG A 107 -11.73 -5.97 -5.85
CA ARG A 107 -12.01 -5.54 -4.48
C ARG A 107 -12.51 -4.12 -4.48
N SER A 108 -13.73 -3.90 -3.97
CA SER A 108 -14.24 -2.55 -3.76
C SER A 108 -13.73 -1.95 -2.44
N PRO A 109 -13.63 -0.61 -2.37
CA PRO A 109 -13.07 0.04 -1.19
C PRO A 109 -13.97 -0.08 0.03
N LEU A 110 -13.38 -0.04 1.22
CA LEU A 110 -14.07 0.19 2.49
C LEU A 110 -13.55 1.48 3.09
N SER A 111 -14.41 2.49 3.14
CA SER A 111 -14.06 3.79 3.72
C SER A 111 -14.07 3.73 5.25
N GLN A 112 -13.15 4.45 5.88
CA GLN A 112 -13.15 4.61 7.33
C GLN A 112 -14.42 5.31 7.85
N SER A 113 -15.09 6.12 7.02
CA SER A 113 -16.36 6.78 7.39
C SER A 113 -17.51 5.82 7.63
N GLU A 114 -17.42 4.59 7.10
CA GLU A 114 -18.46 3.56 7.24
C GLU A 114 -18.34 2.80 8.56
N LEU A 115 -17.25 2.98 9.29
CA LEU A 115 -17.05 2.39 10.62
C LEU A 115 -17.46 3.36 11.70
N GLU A 116 -18.59 3.10 12.37
CA GLU A 116 -19.11 3.95 13.45
C GLU A 116 -18.14 4.10 14.63
N LEU A 117 -17.34 3.08 14.90
CA LEU A 117 -16.40 3.04 16.04
C LEU A 117 -14.99 3.50 15.70
N ALA A 118 -14.69 3.76 14.42
CA ALA A 118 -13.35 4.19 14.04
C ALA A 118 -13.11 5.65 14.44
N PRO A 119 -12.03 5.97 15.17
CA PRO A 119 -11.68 7.34 15.45
C PRO A 119 -11.42 8.08 14.13
N LEU A 120 -12.22 9.07 13.83
CA LEU A 120 -12.01 9.91 12.66
C LEU A 120 -10.73 10.71 12.86
N GLY A 121 -9.70 10.40 12.09
CA GLY A 121 -8.42 11.07 12.16
C GLY A 121 -8.56 12.57 11.89
N VAL A 122 -7.93 13.36 12.74
CA VAL A 122 -7.85 14.82 12.62
C VAL A 122 -6.38 15.21 12.56
N SER A 123 -5.97 15.88 11.48
CA SER A 123 -4.66 16.52 11.41
C SER A 123 -4.73 17.90 12.04
N GLY A 124 -3.82 18.20 12.92
CA GLY A 124 -3.64 19.55 13.44
C GLY A 124 -2.96 20.51 12.44
N LEU A 125 -2.51 19.98 11.30
CA LEU A 125 -1.89 20.70 10.20
C LEU A 125 -2.89 20.88 9.06
N GLY A 126 -3.97 21.58 9.30
CA GLY A 126 -4.90 22.00 8.26
C GLY A 126 -4.39 23.26 7.56
N THR A 127 -5.24 24.28 7.47
CA THR A 127 -4.88 25.60 6.94
C THR A 127 -4.32 26.53 8.01
N SER A 128 -3.53 25.99 8.95
CA SER A 128 -2.84 26.73 10.00
C SER A 128 -1.36 26.90 9.68
N PHE A 129 -0.74 27.91 10.27
CA PHE A 129 0.70 28.15 10.19
C PHE A 129 1.33 27.94 11.55
N LEU A 130 2.50 27.30 11.58
CA LEU A 130 3.35 27.27 12.75
C LEU A 130 4.43 28.34 12.61
N LEU A 131 4.49 29.25 13.57
CA LEU A 131 5.51 30.28 13.62
C LEU A 131 6.74 29.76 14.36
N PHE A 132 7.91 29.91 13.76
CA PHE A 132 9.19 29.56 14.40
C PHE A 132 9.79 30.69 15.23
N GLY A 133 9.30 31.90 15.09
CA GLY A 133 9.73 33.05 15.86
C GLY A 133 8.58 34.05 16.11
N PRO A 134 8.75 34.97 17.05
CA PRO A 134 7.74 35.99 17.30
C PRO A 134 7.54 36.87 16.06
N SER A 135 6.28 37.21 15.78
CA SER A 135 5.92 37.97 14.59
C SER A 135 4.73 38.88 14.87
N THR A 136 4.72 40.08 14.26
CA THR A 136 3.58 40.98 14.32
C THR A 136 3.10 41.26 12.91
N VAL A 137 1.80 41.06 12.67
CA VAL A 137 1.12 41.39 11.40
C VAL A 137 0.24 42.60 11.67
N GLU A 138 0.51 43.71 10.98
CA GLU A 138 -0.13 45.00 11.29
C GLU A 138 -1.57 45.09 10.77
N SER A 139 -1.92 44.37 9.71
CA SER A 139 -3.24 44.49 9.09
C SER A 139 -3.67 43.21 8.35
N GLY A 140 -4.97 43.13 8.03
CA GLY A 140 -5.58 42.00 7.32
C GLY A 140 -6.19 40.94 8.24
N ALA A 141 -6.59 39.83 7.65
CA ALA A 141 -7.26 38.73 8.37
C ALA A 141 -6.40 38.08 9.45
N TYR A 142 -5.09 38.24 9.37
CA TYR A 142 -4.09 37.69 10.32
C TYR A 142 -3.46 38.78 11.18
N ALA A 143 -4.06 40.00 11.28
CA ALA A 143 -3.55 41.04 12.15
C ALA A 143 -3.43 40.58 13.60
N GLY A 144 -2.28 40.76 14.22
CA GLY A 144 -2.01 40.34 15.58
C GLY A 144 -0.52 40.20 15.88
N THR A 145 -0.20 40.01 17.15
CA THR A 145 1.15 39.71 17.60
C THR A 145 1.18 38.25 18.08
N TYR A 146 2.11 37.52 17.56
CA TYR A 146 2.24 36.07 17.73
C TYR A 146 3.57 35.73 18.42
N SER A 147 3.53 34.74 19.29
CA SER A 147 4.71 34.22 19.97
C SER A 147 5.44 33.19 19.07
N ALA A 148 6.70 32.89 19.41
CA ALA A 148 7.41 31.78 18.82
C ALA A 148 6.66 30.45 19.06
N PHE A 149 6.62 29.58 18.05
CA PHE A 149 5.94 28.28 18.06
C PHE A 149 4.41 28.35 18.25
N GLU A 150 3.83 29.49 17.99
CA GLU A 150 2.39 29.67 17.99
C GLU A 150 1.78 29.19 16.67
N ASN A 151 0.60 28.55 16.77
CA ASN A 151 -0.18 28.21 15.60
C ASN A 151 -1.18 29.32 15.30
N VAL A 152 -1.17 29.80 14.08
CA VAL A 152 -2.12 30.81 13.58
C VAL A 152 -3.15 30.10 12.72
N GLY A 153 -4.40 30.06 13.19
CA GLY A 153 -5.51 29.42 12.50
C GLY A 153 -6.01 30.27 11.33
N ASP A 154 -6.45 29.59 10.27
CA ASP A 154 -7.12 30.23 9.14
C ASP A 154 -8.46 30.85 9.60
N PRO A 155 -8.69 32.16 9.44
CA PRO A 155 -9.97 32.79 9.76
C PRO A 155 -11.15 32.19 9.02
N ASN A 156 -10.94 31.63 7.82
CA ASN A 156 -11.94 30.95 7.03
C ASN A 156 -11.89 29.42 7.17
N CYS A 157 -11.40 28.94 8.31
CA CYS A 157 -11.21 27.51 8.59
C CYS A 157 -12.43 26.66 8.22
N VAL A 158 -13.61 27.06 8.69
CA VAL A 158 -14.86 26.32 8.44
C VAL A 158 -15.26 26.40 6.97
N GLY A 159 -15.12 27.58 6.35
CA GLY A 159 -15.38 27.77 4.92
C GLY A 159 -14.50 26.89 4.04
N ASN A 160 -13.26 26.67 4.45
CA ASN A 160 -12.31 25.76 3.81
C ASN A 160 -12.45 24.29 4.25
N LYS A 161 -13.59 23.95 4.87
CA LYS A 161 -13.90 22.59 5.38
C LYS A 161 -12.93 22.08 6.44
N GLY A 162 -12.23 22.99 7.12
CA GLY A 162 -11.37 22.71 8.26
C GLY A 162 -12.17 22.56 9.56
N ILE A 163 -11.45 22.16 10.59
CA ILE A 163 -11.99 22.02 11.95
C ILE A 163 -11.26 23.00 12.85
N VAL A 164 -12.02 23.83 13.56
CA VAL A 164 -11.48 24.74 14.56
C VAL A 164 -11.08 23.92 15.80
N ILE A 165 -9.78 23.94 16.13
CA ILE A 165 -9.22 23.28 17.30
C ILE A 165 -8.79 24.38 18.27
N PRO A 166 -9.51 24.57 19.40
CA PRO A 166 -9.17 25.58 20.40
C PRO A 166 -7.77 25.36 21.00
N GLN A 167 -7.06 26.42 21.27
CA GLN A 167 -5.77 26.46 21.93
C GLN A 167 -5.77 27.48 23.08
N ALA A 168 -4.73 27.48 23.90
CA ALA A 168 -4.62 28.42 25.02
C ALA A 168 -4.60 29.89 24.54
N SER A 169 -4.02 30.14 23.37
CA SER A 169 -4.04 31.45 22.70
C SER A 169 -4.64 31.27 21.30
N GLY A 170 -5.96 31.49 21.16
CA GLY A 170 -6.63 31.43 19.87
C GLY A 170 -7.07 30.04 19.44
N PHE A 171 -6.84 29.70 18.18
CA PHE A 171 -7.20 28.40 17.62
C PHE A 171 -6.25 28.00 16.50
N ARG A 172 -6.22 26.71 16.17
CA ARG A 172 -5.65 26.22 14.93
C ARG A 172 -6.74 25.63 14.07
N CYS A 173 -6.57 25.73 12.76
CA CYS A 173 -7.43 25.07 11.81
C CYS A 173 -6.86 23.70 11.46
N GLY A 174 -7.54 22.65 11.90
CA GLY A 174 -7.20 21.28 11.56
C GLY A 174 -7.94 20.79 10.33
N PHE A 175 -7.63 19.57 9.91
CA PHE A 175 -8.28 18.91 8.81
C PHE A 175 -8.74 17.51 9.22
N LYS A 176 -10.02 17.21 8.97
CA LYS A 176 -10.59 15.90 9.22
C LYS A 176 -10.33 15.00 8.02
N TYR A 177 -9.32 14.15 8.12
CA TYR A 177 -8.93 13.25 7.05
C TYR A 177 -9.54 11.86 7.14
N GLY A 178 -9.93 11.42 8.35
CA GLY A 178 -10.48 10.10 8.59
C GLY A 178 -11.56 9.66 7.59
N PRO A 179 -12.59 10.48 7.29
CA PRO A 179 -13.62 10.11 6.32
C PRO A 179 -13.13 9.94 4.89
N ARG A 180 -11.89 10.35 4.60
CA ARG A 180 -11.28 10.28 3.26
C ARG A 180 -10.30 9.12 3.13
N PHE A 181 -10.10 8.36 4.20
CA PHE A 181 -9.25 7.18 4.17
C PHE A 181 -10.05 5.94 3.84
N ASN A 182 -9.44 5.11 3.01
CA ASN A 182 -9.88 3.74 2.84
C ASN A 182 -9.14 2.85 3.83
N ILE A 183 -9.86 1.97 4.54
CA ILE A 183 -9.31 0.89 5.34
C ILE A 183 -8.92 -0.26 4.43
N VAL A 184 -9.76 -0.48 3.41
CA VAL A 184 -9.49 -1.38 2.30
C VAL A 184 -9.52 -0.56 1.03
N ASN A 185 -8.48 -0.68 0.22
CA ASN A 185 -8.40 0.05 -1.04
C ASN A 185 -9.24 -0.63 -2.13
N ASP A 186 -9.62 0.14 -3.12
CA ASP A 186 -10.13 -0.35 -4.39
C ASP A 186 -8.98 -0.96 -5.19
N GLU A 187 -9.03 -2.26 -5.49
CA GLU A 187 -7.91 -2.99 -6.05
C GLU A 187 -8.35 -4.02 -7.09
N ASP A 188 -7.66 -3.99 -8.23
CA ASP A 188 -7.71 -5.06 -9.24
C ASP A 188 -6.38 -5.80 -9.28
N HIS A 189 -6.41 -7.13 -9.16
CA HIS A 189 -5.25 -7.97 -9.35
C HIS A 189 -5.49 -9.00 -10.44
N LYS A 190 -4.48 -9.23 -11.26
CA LYS A 190 -4.46 -10.29 -12.27
C LYS A 190 -3.11 -10.97 -12.26
N GLN A 191 -3.10 -12.27 -12.16
CA GLN A 191 -1.88 -13.06 -12.01
C GLN A 191 -1.96 -14.26 -12.94
N LEU A 192 -0.89 -14.48 -13.68
CA LEU A 192 -0.72 -15.62 -14.57
C LEU A 192 0.58 -16.34 -14.21
N TYR A 193 0.50 -17.66 -14.09
CA TYR A 193 1.64 -18.55 -13.94
C TYR A 193 1.56 -19.63 -14.99
N VAL A 194 2.68 -19.90 -15.66
CA VAL A 194 2.84 -20.99 -16.61
C VAL A 194 4.14 -21.71 -16.28
N SER A 195 4.07 -23.04 -16.17
CA SER A 195 5.24 -23.89 -15.99
C SER A 195 5.24 -24.99 -17.04
N LEU A 196 6.32 -25.15 -17.73
CA LEU A 196 6.58 -26.23 -18.66
C LEU A 196 7.83 -26.99 -18.19
N LYS A 197 7.67 -28.28 -18.01
CA LYS A 197 8.75 -29.21 -17.63
C LYS A 197 8.79 -30.33 -18.68
N THR A 198 9.96 -30.59 -19.20
CA THR A 198 10.12 -31.66 -20.21
C THR A 198 11.51 -32.28 -20.14
N THR A 199 11.61 -33.56 -20.52
CA THR A 199 12.90 -34.21 -20.72
C THR A 199 13.21 -34.22 -22.22
N LEU A 200 14.33 -33.62 -22.59
CA LEU A 200 14.79 -33.56 -23.97
C LEU A 200 15.32 -34.92 -24.44
N VAL A 201 15.40 -35.13 -25.76
CA VAL A 201 15.85 -36.38 -26.39
C VAL A 201 17.22 -36.86 -25.89
N ASN A 202 18.07 -35.97 -25.44
CA ASN A 202 19.38 -36.28 -24.87
C ASN A 202 19.35 -36.61 -23.36
N GLY A 203 18.16 -36.72 -22.76
CA GLY A 203 17.98 -36.99 -21.34
C GLY A 203 18.13 -35.75 -20.43
N THR A 204 18.28 -34.54 -21.02
CA THR A 204 18.37 -33.30 -20.23
C THR A 204 16.97 -32.84 -19.83
N ASN A 205 16.77 -32.55 -18.54
CA ASN A 205 15.55 -31.92 -18.05
C ASN A 205 15.59 -30.41 -18.37
N ALA A 206 14.53 -29.91 -18.99
CA ALA A 206 14.32 -28.53 -19.28
C ALA A 206 13.08 -28.04 -18.54
N GLU A 207 13.21 -26.89 -17.88
CA GLU A 207 12.11 -26.24 -17.15
C GLU A 207 12.02 -24.77 -17.60
N LEU A 208 10.79 -24.33 -17.86
CA LEU A 208 10.47 -22.94 -18.17
C LEU A 208 9.32 -22.49 -17.27
N ASP A 209 9.58 -21.48 -16.46
CA ASP A 209 8.56 -20.83 -15.66
C ASP A 209 8.35 -19.40 -16.17
N TYR A 210 7.10 -19.04 -16.38
CA TYR A 210 6.69 -17.70 -16.72
C TYR A 210 5.65 -17.19 -15.72
N MET A 211 5.89 -16.01 -15.19
CA MET A 211 4.95 -15.35 -14.29
C MET A 211 4.70 -13.91 -14.74
N LYS A 212 3.43 -13.51 -14.76
CA LYS A 212 3.03 -12.14 -14.98
C LYS A 212 2.00 -11.75 -13.94
N SER A 213 2.23 -10.62 -13.29
CA SER A 213 1.29 -10.03 -12.35
C SER A 213 1.04 -8.58 -12.69
N GLU A 214 -0.21 -8.17 -12.57
CA GLU A 214 -0.67 -6.80 -12.66
C GLU A 214 -1.53 -6.51 -11.45
N ALA A 215 -1.18 -5.45 -10.71
CA ALA A 215 -1.94 -4.96 -9.57
C ALA A 215 -2.21 -3.47 -9.79
N LYS A 216 -3.48 -3.09 -9.70
CA LYS A 216 -3.93 -1.70 -9.78
C LYS A 216 -4.63 -1.35 -8.49
N VAL A 217 -4.23 -0.27 -7.89
CA VAL A 217 -4.90 0.34 -6.74
C VAL A 217 -5.51 1.63 -7.24
N TYR A 218 -6.84 1.71 -7.17
CA TYR A 218 -7.59 2.89 -7.54
C TYR A 218 -7.89 3.68 -6.27
N ASP A 219 -7.94 4.98 -6.43
CA ASP A 219 -8.39 5.92 -5.39
C ASP A 219 -7.87 5.55 -3.99
N ASN A 220 -6.55 5.61 -3.82
CA ASN A 220 -5.91 5.45 -2.51
C ASN A 220 -5.74 6.84 -1.87
N PRO A 221 -6.78 7.40 -1.23
CA PRO A 221 -6.72 8.71 -0.63
C PRO A 221 -5.74 8.68 0.54
N GLN A 222 -4.71 9.48 0.43
CA GLN A 222 -3.74 9.67 1.50
C GLN A 222 -4.04 10.96 2.26
N SER A 223 -3.68 10.98 3.54
CA SER A 223 -3.70 12.21 4.31
C SER A 223 -2.85 13.27 3.60
N PRO A 224 -3.40 14.46 3.35
CA PRO A 224 -2.57 15.56 2.91
C PRO A 224 -1.53 15.84 3.99
N SER A 225 -0.32 15.40 3.77
CA SER A 225 0.83 15.78 4.56
C SER A 225 1.33 17.11 4.00
N TYR A 226 0.95 18.21 4.63
CA TYR A 226 1.56 19.49 4.34
C TYR A 226 2.90 19.56 5.07
N PRO A 227 4.02 19.72 4.36
CA PRO A 227 5.27 20.04 5.04
C PRO A 227 5.04 21.31 5.85
N ALA A 228 5.48 21.33 7.08
CA ALA A 228 5.50 22.55 7.86
C ALA A 228 6.16 23.65 7.02
N LEU A 229 5.43 24.72 6.75
CA LEU A 229 5.97 25.87 6.02
C LEU A 229 6.93 26.62 6.96
N SER A 230 8.08 25.99 7.20
CA SER A 230 9.06 26.35 8.23
C SER A 230 9.77 27.67 8.00
N TYR A 231 9.54 28.32 6.87
CA TYR A 231 10.35 29.49 6.47
C TYR A 231 9.56 30.79 6.26
N LEU A 232 8.25 30.73 6.40
CA LEU A 232 7.43 31.90 6.17
C LEU A 232 6.80 32.38 7.48
N SER A 233 7.29 33.48 8.04
CA SER A 233 6.45 34.25 8.95
C SER A 233 5.20 34.72 8.19
N PRO A 234 4.04 34.95 8.85
CA PRO A 234 2.87 35.51 8.17
C PRO A 234 3.17 36.76 7.35
N ALA A 235 4.02 37.64 7.86
CA ALA A 235 4.47 38.80 7.16
C ALA A 235 5.24 38.46 5.86
N ASN A 236 6.11 37.47 5.89
CA ASN A 236 6.86 37.03 4.70
C ASN A 236 5.99 36.29 3.69
N ALA A 237 4.98 35.55 4.15
CA ALA A 237 4.02 34.91 3.26
C ALA A 237 3.15 35.93 2.52
N ILE A 238 2.71 36.98 3.19
CA ILE A 238 1.95 38.10 2.63
C ILE A 238 2.82 38.88 1.65
N ALA A 239 4.07 39.21 2.04
CA ALA A 239 5.02 39.93 1.20
C ALA A 239 5.44 39.13 -0.05
N ALA A 240 5.45 37.80 0.02
CA ALA A 240 5.73 36.93 -1.12
C ALA A 240 4.54 36.77 -2.09
N GLY A 241 3.40 37.44 -1.84
CA GLY A 241 2.20 37.33 -2.67
C GLY A 241 1.60 35.93 -2.70
N LYS A 242 2.06 35.06 -1.83
CA LYS A 242 1.48 33.71 -1.63
C LYS A 242 0.38 33.88 -0.60
N GLY A 243 -0.76 34.39 -1.07
CA GLY A 243 -1.92 34.61 -0.22
C GLY A 243 -2.20 33.43 0.69
N LEU A 244 -2.31 33.75 1.97
CA LEU A 244 -2.86 32.86 2.98
C LEU A 244 -4.36 32.73 2.77
#